data_216df06c686aeef9813ce3b7711dd212
#
_entry.id   216df06c686aeef9813ce3b7711dd212
#
_cell.length_a   1.000
_cell.length_b   1.000
_cell.length_c   1.000
_cell.angle_alpha   90.00
_cell.angle_beta   90.00
_cell.angle_gamma   90.00
#
_symmetry.space_group_name_H-M   'P 1'
#
loop_
_entity.id
_entity.type
_entity.pdbx_description
1 polymer ?
#
loop_
_entity_poly.entity_id
_entity_poly.type
_entity_poly.pdbx_seq_one_letter_code
_entity_poly.pdbx_strand_id
1 'polypeptide(L)'
;ANGVGEKTELIVICAPKSDLTYEELDILTAYLKQHNSLIVMVDASTPNDLKNLSDMLSTDWCIGFDAGALVSDEKHSLSGGKSTVISAKYPTYDSDSSSSSAAYQIVKSASDIDGRINTFMPESVRLYIRDMTERDKQSVTVETVLTTYNTAVSGTTSSEYVPGGEMPLALLSTKYEYGKNNVLQYSYVMLIGSTEFASDSYLAYAGNRRVMLSSARVFTANRVAPDIQSKPFASTALTLETGTAQTLTWLICTVVPGAMLIIGVVVFFRRRHL
;
A
#
# COMPACT_ATOMS: atom_id res chain seq x y z
N ALA A 1 -14.94 24.37 17.65
CA ALA A 1 -14.67 22.93 17.48
C ALA A 1 -13.92 22.43 18.70
N ASN A 2 -14.41 21.39 19.35
CA ASN A 2 -13.65 20.75 20.42
C ASN A 2 -12.43 20.08 19.75
N GLY A 3 -11.22 20.46 20.13
CA GLY A 3 -9.99 19.93 19.55
C GLY A 3 -9.88 18.38 19.62
N VAL A 4 -8.76 17.84 19.17
CA VAL A 4 -8.48 16.41 19.26
C VAL A 4 -8.40 16.00 20.73
N GLY A 5 -8.99 14.85 21.08
CA GLY A 5 -8.94 14.35 22.46
C GLY A 5 -7.50 14.07 22.93
N GLU A 6 -7.19 14.41 24.18
CA GLU A 6 -5.83 14.32 24.77
C GLU A 6 -5.17 12.91 24.67
N LYS A 7 -5.98 11.88 24.56
CA LYS A 7 -5.50 10.47 24.47
C LYS A 7 -5.47 9.92 23.06
N THR A 8 -5.72 10.76 22.05
CA THR A 8 -5.71 10.34 20.66
C THR A 8 -4.27 10.29 20.18
N GLU A 9 -3.79 9.13 19.79
CA GLU A 9 -2.42 8.92 19.28
C GLU A 9 -2.37 8.80 17.75
N LEU A 10 -3.52 8.46 17.13
CA LEU A 10 -3.65 8.28 15.69
C LEU A 10 -4.95 8.89 15.17
N ILE A 11 -4.85 9.73 14.15
CA ILE A 11 -5.97 10.21 13.37
C ILE A 11 -5.96 9.52 12.01
N VAL A 12 -7.13 9.16 11.49
CA VAL A 12 -7.30 8.63 10.14
C VAL A 12 -8.25 9.54 9.37
N ILE A 13 -7.78 10.09 8.26
CA ILE A 13 -8.59 10.82 7.28
C ILE A 13 -8.81 9.87 6.09
N CYS A 14 -10.05 9.51 5.82
CA CYS A 14 -10.40 8.56 4.77
C CYS A 14 -11.36 9.20 3.77
N ALA A 15 -10.99 9.20 2.49
CA ALA A 15 -11.77 9.72 1.37
C ALA A 15 -12.35 11.14 1.65
N PRO A 16 -11.53 12.15 1.98
CA PRO A 16 -12.03 13.49 2.27
C PRO A 16 -12.81 14.03 1.07
N LYS A 17 -13.99 14.56 1.30
CA LYS A 17 -14.89 15.12 0.26
C LYS A 17 -14.89 16.64 0.22
N SER A 18 -14.33 17.27 1.25
CA SER A 18 -14.12 18.71 1.34
C SER A 18 -12.76 18.98 1.95
N ASP A 19 -12.18 20.12 1.62
CA ASP A 19 -10.91 20.53 2.19
C ASP A 19 -11.01 20.82 3.67
N LEU A 20 -9.88 20.75 4.36
CA LEU A 20 -9.77 21.21 5.74
C LEU A 20 -9.93 22.73 5.82
N THR A 21 -10.67 23.19 6.79
CA THR A 21 -10.67 24.61 7.15
C THR A 21 -9.32 24.99 7.77
N TYR A 22 -8.99 26.28 7.80
CA TYR A 22 -7.75 26.74 8.45
C TYR A 22 -7.72 26.39 9.94
N GLU A 23 -8.86 26.42 10.62
CA GLU A 23 -8.95 26.01 12.02
C GLU A 23 -8.68 24.54 12.22
N GLU A 24 -9.21 23.66 11.36
CA GLU A 24 -8.95 22.23 11.39
C GLU A 24 -7.49 21.92 11.05
N LEU A 25 -6.91 22.66 10.10
CA LEU A 25 -5.49 22.53 9.74
C LEU A 25 -4.57 22.91 10.90
N ASP A 26 -4.89 24.00 11.61
CA ASP A 26 -4.13 24.45 12.80
C ASP A 26 -4.22 23.41 13.91
N ILE A 27 -5.40 22.84 14.17
CA ILE A 27 -5.60 21.79 15.16
C ILE A 27 -4.79 20.55 14.78
N LEU A 28 -4.84 20.11 13.52
CA LEU A 28 -4.12 18.95 13.02
C LEU A 28 -2.60 19.16 13.09
N THR A 29 -2.14 20.33 12.72
CA THR A 29 -0.71 20.70 12.79
C THR A 29 -0.22 20.72 14.24
N ALA A 30 -0.99 21.29 15.16
CA ALA A 30 -0.68 21.27 16.59
C ALA A 30 -0.66 19.85 17.17
N TYR A 31 -1.59 19.00 16.73
CA TYR A 31 -1.65 17.60 17.10
C TYR A 31 -0.41 16.83 16.63
N LEU A 32 0.02 17.02 15.39
CA LEU A 32 1.23 16.36 14.85
C LEU A 32 2.51 16.87 15.53
N LYS A 33 2.58 18.12 15.95
CA LYS A 33 3.70 18.67 16.74
C LYS A 33 3.81 18.07 18.15
N GLN A 34 2.79 17.39 18.63
CA GLN A 34 2.82 16.63 19.89
C GLN A 34 3.30 15.18 19.71
N HIS A 35 3.95 14.88 18.61
CA HIS A 35 4.49 13.56 18.26
C HIS A 35 3.42 12.48 18.09
N ASN A 36 2.26 12.89 17.61
CA ASN A 36 1.17 12.00 17.23
C ASN A 36 1.23 11.66 15.73
N SER A 37 0.34 10.80 15.28
CA SER A 37 0.40 10.21 13.94
C SER A 37 -0.89 10.42 13.14
N LEU A 38 -0.75 10.44 11.82
CA LEU A 38 -1.84 10.62 10.86
C LEU A 38 -1.74 9.57 9.76
N ILE A 39 -2.88 8.97 9.40
CA ILE A 39 -3.03 8.23 8.16
C ILE A 39 -4.01 8.99 7.26
N VAL A 40 -3.60 9.26 6.04
CA VAL A 40 -4.46 9.85 5.01
C VAL A 40 -4.66 8.82 3.91
N MET A 41 -5.90 8.52 3.60
CA MET A 41 -6.28 7.60 2.53
C MET A 41 -7.07 8.39 1.48
N VAL A 42 -6.59 8.33 0.25
CA VAL A 42 -7.16 9.04 -0.90
C VAL A 42 -7.47 8.06 -2.03
N ASP A 43 -8.38 8.41 -2.90
CA ASP A 43 -8.73 7.62 -4.09
C ASP A 43 -9.14 8.54 -5.26
N ALA A 44 -9.52 7.95 -6.39
CA ALA A 44 -9.96 8.68 -7.58
C ALA A 44 -11.22 9.54 -7.36
N SER A 45 -11.97 9.32 -6.28
CA SER A 45 -13.13 10.13 -5.91
C SER A 45 -12.78 11.31 -4.99
N THR A 46 -11.51 11.39 -4.56
CA THR A 46 -11.00 12.50 -3.75
C THR A 46 -10.94 13.76 -4.62
N PRO A 47 -11.53 14.87 -4.22
CA PRO A 47 -11.47 16.11 -4.98
C PRO A 47 -10.04 16.62 -5.16
N ASN A 48 -9.74 17.20 -6.34
CA ASN A 48 -8.42 17.76 -6.62
C ASN A 48 -8.21 19.17 -6.00
N ASP A 49 -9.24 19.74 -5.43
CA ASP A 49 -9.24 21.10 -4.85
C ASP A 49 -9.04 21.12 -3.32
N LEU A 50 -8.58 20.01 -2.74
CA LEU A 50 -8.22 19.91 -1.31
C LEU A 50 -6.89 20.61 -1.05
N LYS A 51 -6.88 21.94 -1.27
CA LYS A 51 -5.64 22.73 -1.25
C LYS A 51 -4.94 22.70 0.10
N ASN A 52 -5.66 22.91 1.20
CA ASN A 52 -5.07 22.97 2.54
C ASN A 52 -4.45 21.62 2.94
N LEU A 53 -5.15 20.52 2.67
CA LEU A 53 -4.63 19.17 2.91
C LEU A 53 -3.42 18.88 2.02
N SER A 54 -3.50 19.18 0.72
CA SER A 54 -2.41 18.94 -0.23
C SER A 54 -1.18 19.79 0.07
N ASP A 55 -1.37 21.05 0.41
CA ASP A 55 -0.28 21.96 0.78
C ASP A 55 0.41 21.51 2.07
N MET A 56 -0.34 21.06 3.08
CA MET A 56 0.22 20.50 4.31
C MET A 56 1.05 19.23 4.02
N LEU A 57 0.51 18.28 3.27
CA LEU A 57 1.21 17.06 2.93
C LEU A 57 2.47 17.33 2.11
N SER A 58 2.39 18.21 1.13
CA SER A 58 3.51 18.52 0.25
C SER A 58 4.58 19.38 0.94
N THR A 59 4.18 20.45 1.63
CA THR A 59 5.12 21.41 2.19
C THR A 59 5.76 20.91 3.48
N ASP A 60 4.95 20.35 4.38
CA ASP A 60 5.45 19.93 5.68
C ASP A 60 5.96 18.51 5.70
N TRP A 61 5.41 17.62 4.88
CA TRP A 61 5.69 16.18 4.93
C TRP A 61 6.33 15.63 3.65
N CYS A 62 6.55 16.45 2.65
CA CYS A 62 7.22 16.12 1.38
C CYS A 62 6.56 14.97 0.59
N ILE A 63 5.28 14.70 0.81
CA ILE A 63 4.49 13.69 0.12
C ILE A 63 3.26 14.31 -0.52
N GLY A 64 2.77 13.72 -1.60
CA GLY A 64 1.57 14.21 -2.25
C GLY A 64 0.89 13.14 -3.11
N PHE A 65 -0.29 13.48 -3.63
CA PHE A 65 -1.09 12.60 -4.46
C PHE A 65 -1.67 13.37 -5.66
N ASP A 66 -1.99 12.61 -6.68
CA ASP A 66 -2.70 13.07 -7.87
C ASP A 66 -3.96 12.23 -8.04
N ALA A 67 -5.08 12.73 -7.52
CA ALA A 67 -6.36 12.01 -7.51
C ALA A 67 -6.89 11.72 -8.92
N GLY A 68 -6.49 12.52 -9.94
CA GLY A 68 -6.85 12.30 -11.34
C GLY A 68 -6.05 11.19 -12.01
N ALA A 69 -4.96 10.71 -11.42
CA ALA A 69 -4.04 9.74 -12.02
C ALA A 69 -4.22 8.34 -11.41
N LEU A 70 -5.17 7.59 -11.94
CA LEU A 70 -5.40 6.20 -11.55
C LEU A 70 -4.24 5.31 -11.99
N VAL A 71 -3.80 4.44 -11.09
CA VAL A 71 -2.74 3.45 -11.35
C VAL A 71 -3.35 2.12 -11.75
N SER A 72 -2.76 1.45 -12.74
CA SER A 72 -3.18 0.13 -13.21
C SER A 72 -1.99 -0.75 -13.58
N ASP A 73 -2.14 -2.05 -13.46
CA ASP A 73 -1.15 -3.05 -13.88
C ASP A 73 -1.87 -4.29 -14.40
N GLU A 74 -1.79 -4.54 -15.71
CA GLU A 74 -2.43 -5.71 -16.34
C GLU A 74 -1.75 -7.03 -15.96
N LYS A 75 -0.44 -7.00 -15.66
CA LYS A 75 0.33 -8.20 -15.35
C LYS A 75 0.27 -8.58 -13.88
N HIS A 76 0.19 -7.58 -13.00
CA HIS A 76 0.20 -7.75 -11.56
C HIS A 76 -1.07 -7.20 -10.95
N SER A 77 -2.20 -7.74 -11.36
CA SER A 77 -3.53 -7.43 -10.82
C SER A 77 -4.20 -8.69 -10.27
N LEU A 78 -5.26 -8.51 -9.51
CA LEU A 78 -6.06 -9.62 -8.98
C LEU A 78 -6.65 -10.43 -10.15
N SER A 79 -6.39 -11.73 -10.17
CA SER A 79 -6.87 -12.62 -11.23
C SER A 79 -8.40 -12.59 -11.32
N GLY A 80 -8.91 -12.33 -12.53
CA GLY A 80 -10.34 -12.15 -12.79
C GLY A 80 -10.92 -10.80 -12.34
N GLY A 81 -10.06 -9.90 -11.84
CA GLY A 81 -10.41 -8.54 -11.46
C GLY A 81 -10.08 -7.50 -12.54
N LYS A 82 -10.28 -6.24 -12.18
CA LYS A 82 -9.87 -5.11 -13.02
C LYS A 82 -8.35 -4.91 -12.89
N SER A 83 -7.70 -4.39 -13.94
CA SER A 83 -6.27 -3.99 -13.92
C SER A 83 -5.95 -2.92 -12.87
N THR A 84 -6.98 -2.22 -12.36
CA THR A 84 -6.90 -1.24 -11.27
C THR A 84 -6.89 -1.85 -9.88
N VAL A 85 -7.05 -3.18 -9.75
CA VAL A 85 -6.86 -3.91 -8.47
C VAL A 85 -5.45 -4.48 -8.45
N ILE A 86 -4.49 -3.67 -8.09
CA ILE A 86 -3.06 -3.93 -8.24
C ILE A 86 -2.57 -4.84 -7.11
N SER A 87 -1.77 -5.85 -7.46
CA SER A 87 -0.94 -6.57 -6.49
C SER A 87 0.25 -5.68 -6.11
N ALA A 88 0.29 -5.25 -4.86
CA ALA A 88 1.35 -4.39 -4.38
C ALA A 88 2.61 -5.20 -4.06
N LYS A 89 3.76 -4.59 -4.30
CA LYS A 89 5.09 -5.11 -3.96
C LYS A 89 5.60 -4.42 -2.70
N TYR A 90 6.24 -5.19 -1.83
CA TYR A 90 6.98 -4.63 -0.72
C TYR A 90 8.38 -4.19 -1.19
N PRO A 91 8.81 -2.97 -0.86
CA PRO A 91 10.16 -2.53 -1.18
C PRO A 91 11.20 -3.36 -0.43
N THR A 92 12.37 -3.54 -1.05
CA THR A 92 13.51 -4.20 -0.40
C THR A 92 14.27 -3.17 0.42
N TYR A 93 14.38 -3.38 1.71
CA TYR A 93 15.19 -2.57 2.60
C TYR A 93 16.53 -3.25 2.85
N ASP A 94 17.59 -2.45 2.86
CA ASP A 94 18.90 -2.94 3.26
C ASP A 94 18.91 -3.18 4.78
N SER A 95 19.15 -4.41 5.19
CA SER A 95 19.00 -4.87 6.58
C SER A 95 19.88 -4.11 7.57
N ASP A 96 21.01 -3.60 7.12
CA ASP A 96 22.01 -3.01 8.00
C ASP A 96 21.76 -1.52 8.28
N SER A 97 21.17 -0.80 7.35
CA SER A 97 20.95 0.65 7.47
C SER A 97 19.52 1.04 7.85
N SER A 98 18.54 0.15 7.61
CA SER A 98 17.11 0.48 7.70
C SER A 98 16.40 -0.18 8.89
N SER A 99 17.09 -1.00 9.69
CA SER A 99 16.46 -1.86 10.71
C SER A 99 15.71 -1.10 11.81
N SER A 100 15.93 0.20 11.96
CA SER A 100 15.25 1.06 12.93
C SER A 100 14.12 1.90 12.34
N SER A 101 13.97 1.96 11.00
CA SER A 101 12.93 2.80 10.39
C SER A 101 11.53 2.26 10.64
N ALA A 102 10.56 3.17 10.75
CA ALA A 102 9.16 2.81 10.94
C ALA A 102 8.60 2.07 9.72
N ALA A 103 8.97 2.49 8.52
CA ALA A 103 8.55 1.83 7.28
C ALA A 103 9.08 0.40 7.20
N TYR A 104 10.35 0.18 7.54
CA TYR A 104 10.92 -1.17 7.63
C TYR A 104 10.16 -2.06 8.61
N GLN A 105 9.84 -1.55 9.81
CA GLN A 105 9.09 -2.31 10.81
C GLN A 105 7.69 -2.69 10.31
N ILE A 106 6.99 -1.77 9.62
CA ILE A 106 5.69 -2.04 9.01
C ILE A 106 5.82 -3.13 7.93
N VAL A 107 6.75 -2.96 7.00
CA VAL A 107 6.98 -3.90 5.89
C VAL A 107 7.39 -5.28 6.41
N LYS A 108 8.35 -5.33 7.33
CA LYS A 108 8.79 -6.60 7.93
C LYS A 108 7.64 -7.33 8.62
N SER A 109 6.84 -6.63 9.42
CA SER A 109 5.69 -7.23 10.10
C SER A 109 4.59 -7.68 9.13
N ALA A 110 4.43 -7.00 8.00
CA ALA A 110 3.44 -7.33 6.99
C ALA A 110 3.89 -8.47 6.07
N SER A 111 5.18 -8.50 5.70
CA SER A 111 5.76 -9.46 4.74
C SER A 111 6.28 -10.75 5.37
N ASP A 112 6.37 -10.87 6.68
CA ASP A 112 7.11 -11.88 7.45
C ASP A 112 6.59 -13.33 7.36
N ILE A 113 5.88 -13.70 6.30
CA ILE A 113 5.53 -15.08 6.01
C ILE A 113 5.84 -15.40 4.54
N ASP A 114 7.02 -15.94 4.28
CA ASP A 114 7.42 -16.61 3.03
C ASP A 114 7.19 -15.83 1.71
N GLY A 115 7.06 -14.51 1.72
CA GLY A 115 6.85 -13.70 0.51
C GLY A 115 5.57 -14.03 -0.27
N ARG A 116 4.64 -14.79 0.33
CA ARG A 116 3.41 -15.28 -0.32
C ARG A 116 2.16 -14.52 0.07
N ILE A 117 2.28 -13.45 0.83
CA ILE A 117 1.12 -12.67 1.26
C ILE A 117 0.83 -11.60 0.22
N ASN A 118 -0.26 -11.79 -0.51
CA ASN A 118 -0.73 -10.80 -1.46
C ASN A 118 -1.36 -9.61 -0.74
N THR A 119 -0.92 -8.44 -1.12
CA THR A 119 -1.48 -7.15 -0.72
C THR A 119 -2.06 -6.50 -1.97
N PHE A 120 -3.33 -6.15 -1.93
CA PHE A 120 -4.00 -5.55 -3.08
C PHE A 120 -4.35 -4.09 -2.81
N MET A 121 -4.09 -3.25 -3.82
CA MET A 121 -4.41 -1.82 -3.82
C MET A 121 -5.46 -1.57 -4.91
N PRO A 122 -6.76 -1.60 -4.53
CA PRO A 122 -7.83 -1.32 -5.50
C PRO A 122 -7.91 0.17 -5.78
N GLU A 123 -8.09 0.51 -7.05
CA GLU A 123 -8.33 1.87 -7.56
C GLU A 123 -7.38 2.94 -6.97
N SER A 124 -6.10 2.56 -6.86
CA SER A 124 -5.08 3.43 -6.29
C SER A 124 -4.76 4.60 -7.21
N VAL A 125 -4.63 5.78 -6.63
CA VAL A 125 -4.14 6.98 -7.32
C VAL A 125 -2.63 7.10 -7.19
N ARG A 126 -2.02 7.86 -8.09
CA ARG A 126 -0.59 8.11 -8.09
C ARG A 126 -0.19 8.94 -6.88
N LEU A 127 0.77 8.41 -6.12
CA LEU A 127 1.47 9.16 -5.07
C LEU A 127 2.81 9.64 -5.58
N TYR A 128 3.33 10.71 -4.98
CA TYR A 128 4.65 11.21 -5.30
C TYR A 128 5.36 11.76 -4.07
N ILE A 129 6.70 11.76 -4.14
CA ILE A 129 7.56 12.43 -3.17
C ILE A 129 7.95 13.76 -3.80
N ARG A 130 7.72 14.87 -3.08
CA ARG A 130 8.14 16.19 -3.53
C ARG A 130 9.67 16.29 -3.46
N ASP A 131 10.26 17.00 -4.41
CA ASP A 131 11.69 17.31 -4.36
C ASP A 131 12.05 17.97 -3.02
N MET A 132 12.91 17.31 -2.27
CA MET A 132 13.29 17.73 -0.92
C MET A 132 14.48 18.67 -0.98
N THR A 133 14.33 19.83 -0.34
CA THR A 133 15.45 20.75 -0.12
C THR A 133 16.43 20.15 0.91
N GLU A 134 17.65 20.69 1.01
CA GLU A 134 18.61 20.26 2.04
C GLU A 134 18.09 20.46 3.48
N ARG A 135 17.22 21.43 3.68
CA ARG A 135 16.55 21.67 4.96
C ARG A 135 15.51 20.56 5.25
N ASP A 136 14.74 20.18 4.24
CA ASP A 136 13.74 19.11 4.38
C ASP A 136 14.42 17.80 4.77
N LYS A 137 15.52 17.44 4.11
CA LYS A 137 16.31 16.22 4.39
C LYS A 137 16.86 16.14 5.82
N GLN A 138 17.01 17.27 6.49
CA GLN A 138 17.45 17.33 7.89
C GLN A 138 16.32 17.05 8.89
N SER A 139 15.07 17.24 8.51
CA SER A 139 13.91 17.19 9.41
C SER A 139 12.85 16.15 9.02
N VAL A 140 12.86 15.72 7.77
CA VAL A 140 11.86 14.80 7.21
C VAL A 140 12.55 13.63 6.53
N THR A 141 12.07 12.43 6.80
CA THR A 141 12.46 11.22 6.06
C THR A 141 11.21 10.65 5.39
N VAL A 142 11.27 10.41 4.08
CA VAL A 142 10.15 9.81 3.34
C VAL A 142 10.57 8.44 2.85
N GLU A 143 9.77 7.43 3.14
CA GLU A 143 10.00 6.04 2.78
C GLU A 143 8.76 5.46 2.10
N THR A 144 8.98 4.55 1.16
CA THR A 144 7.89 3.83 0.49
C THR A 144 7.55 2.58 1.29
N VAL A 145 6.28 2.38 1.62
CA VAL A 145 5.78 1.19 2.34
C VAL A 145 5.27 0.13 1.37
N LEU A 146 4.57 0.57 0.32
CA LEU A 146 4.08 -0.29 -0.76
C LEU A 146 4.38 0.37 -2.09
N THR A 147 4.78 -0.43 -3.08
CA THR A 147 5.07 0.02 -4.45
C THR A 147 4.43 -0.89 -5.48
N THR A 148 4.34 -0.42 -6.72
CA THR A 148 3.94 -1.23 -7.86
C THR A 148 5.10 -2.08 -8.37
N TYR A 149 4.81 -2.98 -9.30
CA TYR A 149 5.82 -3.53 -10.20
C TYR A 149 6.13 -2.51 -11.32
N ASN A 150 7.23 -2.74 -12.03
CA ASN A 150 7.69 -1.88 -13.11
C ASN A 150 6.80 -1.90 -14.37
N THR A 151 5.79 -2.77 -14.40
CA THR A 151 4.80 -2.88 -15.48
C THR A 151 3.58 -2.00 -15.26
N ALA A 152 3.47 -1.40 -14.09
CA ALA A 152 2.36 -0.52 -13.76
C ALA A 152 2.45 0.80 -14.54
N VAL A 153 1.29 1.36 -14.77
CA VAL A 153 1.10 2.61 -15.50
C VAL A 153 0.14 3.50 -14.73
N SER A 154 0.30 4.80 -14.87
CA SER A 154 -0.69 5.73 -14.36
C SER A 154 -1.16 6.64 -15.48
N GLY A 155 -2.44 6.94 -15.51
CA GLY A 155 -3.02 7.82 -16.50
C GLY A 155 -4.18 8.62 -15.94
N THR A 156 -4.33 9.85 -16.41
CA THR A 156 -5.56 10.59 -16.23
C THR A 156 -6.58 10.08 -17.25
N THR A 157 -7.86 10.18 -16.92
CA THR A 157 -8.98 9.82 -17.83
C THR A 157 -8.96 10.58 -19.16
N SER A 158 -8.05 11.53 -19.32
CA SER A 158 -7.97 12.43 -20.48
C SER A 158 -6.70 12.40 -21.30
N SER A 159 -5.78 11.43 -21.17
CA SER A 159 -4.82 11.14 -22.24
C SER A 159 -3.33 10.97 -21.92
N GLU A 160 -2.80 11.12 -20.76
CA GLU A 160 -1.37 10.90 -20.62
C GLU A 160 -1.08 9.61 -19.86
N TYR A 161 -0.86 8.56 -20.65
CA TYR A 161 -0.28 7.32 -20.22
C TYR A 161 1.19 7.57 -19.90
N VAL A 162 1.53 7.68 -18.63
CA VAL A 162 2.94 7.74 -18.22
C VAL A 162 3.41 6.30 -18.09
N PRO A 163 4.25 5.79 -19.01
CA PRO A 163 4.88 4.50 -18.84
C PRO A 163 5.73 4.58 -17.58
N GLY A 164 5.42 3.70 -16.65
CA GLY A 164 5.93 3.83 -15.30
C GLY A 164 7.33 3.27 -15.12
N GLY A 165 7.65 3.11 -14.02
CA GLY A 165 8.60 2.41 -13.22
C GLY A 165 7.84 1.95 -11.99
N GLU A 166 8.55 1.55 -10.96
CA GLU A 166 7.93 1.29 -9.68
C GLU A 166 7.36 2.61 -9.13
N MET A 167 6.06 2.66 -8.88
CA MET A 167 5.36 3.82 -8.34
C MET A 167 4.95 3.56 -6.90
N PRO A 168 5.09 4.52 -5.97
CA PRO A 168 4.63 4.35 -4.61
C PRO A 168 3.11 4.27 -4.55
N LEU A 169 2.59 3.31 -3.77
CA LEU A 169 1.17 3.11 -3.45
C LEU A 169 0.85 3.49 -2.01
N ALA A 170 1.86 3.42 -1.14
CA ALA A 170 1.80 3.92 0.23
C ALA A 170 3.15 4.55 0.60
N LEU A 171 3.11 5.77 1.09
CA LEU A 171 4.26 6.56 1.53
C LEU A 171 4.18 6.82 3.02
N LEU A 172 5.30 6.75 3.71
CA LEU A 172 5.46 7.13 5.10
C LEU A 172 6.44 8.30 5.21
N SER A 173 5.96 9.41 5.71
CA SER A 173 6.79 10.55 6.06
C SER A 173 6.97 10.60 7.57
N THR A 174 8.22 10.72 8.01
CA THR A 174 8.62 10.70 9.41
C THR A 174 9.33 12.00 9.76
N LYS A 175 8.91 12.66 10.83
CA LYS A 175 9.66 13.73 11.48
C LYS A 175 10.12 13.27 12.85
N TYR A 176 11.26 13.79 13.29
CA TYR A 176 11.76 13.52 14.64
C TYR A 176 12.30 14.79 15.30
N GLU A 177 12.10 14.86 16.60
CA GLU A 177 12.63 15.93 17.44
C GLU A 177 13.20 15.33 18.73
N TYR A 178 14.18 16.01 19.33
CA TYR A 178 14.70 15.63 20.63
C TYR A 178 13.82 16.25 21.73
N GLY A 179 13.16 15.41 22.51
CA GLY A 179 12.38 15.83 23.66
C GLY A 179 13.26 16.32 24.83
N LYS A 180 12.61 16.76 25.91
CA LYS A 180 13.28 17.35 27.09
C LYS A 180 14.35 16.49 27.75
N ASN A 181 14.30 15.17 27.58
CA ASN A 181 15.26 14.21 28.15
C ASN A 181 16.26 13.66 27.10
N ASN A 182 16.46 14.37 26.00
CA ASN A 182 17.26 13.90 24.87
C ASN A 182 16.78 12.57 24.26
N VAL A 183 15.51 12.25 24.43
CA VAL A 183 14.86 11.08 23.81
C VAL A 183 14.25 11.52 22.50
N LEU A 184 14.53 10.77 21.43
CA LEU A 184 13.93 11.00 20.12
C LEU A 184 12.42 10.73 20.18
N GLN A 185 11.66 11.68 19.72
CA GLN A 185 10.21 11.60 19.56
C GLN A 185 9.87 11.70 18.07
N TYR A 186 8.95 10.90 17.62
CA TYR A 186 8.62 10.76 16.20
C TYR A 186 7.17 11.16 15.94
N SER A 187 6.95 11.84 14.84
CA SER A 187 5.63 12.08 14.26
C SER A 187 5.57 11.39 12.90
N TYR A 188 4.48 10.71 12.62
CA TYR A 188 4.30 9.92 11.40
C TYR A 188 3.11 10.42 10.60
N VAL A 189 3.29 10.60 9.30
CA VAL A 189 2.19 10.79 8.35
C VAL A 189 2.30 9.76 7.25
N MET A 190 1.31 8.87 7.18
CA MET A 190 1.22 7.86 6.15
C MET A 190 0.16 8.24 5.13
N LEU A 191 0.54 8.24 3.85
CA LEU A 191 -0.36 8.50 2.74
C LEU A 191 -0.58 7.22 1.94
N ILE A 192 -1.83 6.81 1.78
CA ILE A 192 -2.24 5.60 1.06
C ILE A 192 -3.10 6.01 -0.12
N GLY A 193 -2.76 5.55 -1.31
CA GLY A 193 -3.42 5.93 -2.57
C GLY A 193 -4.74 5.22 -2.85
N SER A 194 -5.29 4.46 -1.90
CA SER A 194 -6.56 3.74 -2.03
C SER A 194 -7.34 3.74 -0.73
N THR A 195 -8.59 4.14 -0.76
CA THR A 195 -9.48 4.05 0.41
C THR A 195 -10.08 2.65 0.56
N GLU A 196 -10.35 1.96 -0.56
CA GLU A 196 -10.84 0.60 -0.55
C GLU A 196 -9.82 -0.41 0.01
N PHE A 197 -8.54 -0.05 0.05
CA PHE A 197 -7.48 -0.85 0.67
C PHE A 197 -7.84 -1.33 2.08
N ALA A 198 -8.51 -0.48 2.85
CA ALA A 198 -8.95 -0.77 4.22
C ALA A 198 -10.44 -1.14 4.33
N SER A 199 -11.12 -1.41 3.23
CA SER A 199 -12.51 -1.88 3.25
C SER A 199 -12.60 -3.34 3.73
N ASP A 200 -13.77 -3.76 4.20
CA ASP A 200 -14.01 -5.14 4.64
C ASP A 200 -13.67 -6.17 3.56
N SER A 201 -13.94 -5.85 2.30
CA SER A 201 -13.65 -6.72 1.16
C SER A 201 -12.16 -6.98 1.01
N TYR A 202 -11.31 -5.97 1.22
CA TYR A 202 -9.87 -6.08 1.02
C TYR A 202 -9.10 -6.36 2.32
N LEU A 203 -9.61 -6.02 3.50
CA LEU A 203 -9.06 -6.46 4.78
C LEU A 203 -9.19 -7.98 5.01
N ALA A 204 -10.01 -8.67 4.22
CA ALA A 204 -10.03 -10.12 4.16
C ALA A 204 -8.68 -10.70 3.68
N TYR A 205 -7.96 -9.97 2.82
CA TYR A 205 -6.61 -10.33 2.42
C TYR A 205 -5.62 -10.06 3.55
N ALA A 206 -4.81 -11.06 3.88
CA ALA A 206 -3.91 -11.00 5.02
C ALA A 206 -2.88 -9.86 4.91
N GLY A 207 -2.41 -9.54 3.71
CA GLY A 207 -1.45 -8.45 3.47
C GLY A 207 -2.02 -7.09 3.83
N ASN A 208 -3.23 -6.76 3.33
CA ASN A 208 -3.88 -5.49 3.61
C ASN A 208 -4.08 -5.28 5.11
N ARG A 209 -4.66 -6.28 5.79
CA ARG A 209 -4.88 -6.23 7.22
C ARG A 209 -3.59 -6.09 8.01
N ARG A 210 -2.51 -6.78 7.61
CA ARG A 210 -1.21 -6.70 8.29
C ARG A 210 -0.58 -5.33 8.16
N VAL A 211 -0.60 -4.72 6.96
CA VAL A 211 -0.08 -3.37 6.76
C VAL A 211 -0.81 -2.39 7.67
N MET A 212 -2.15 -2.41 7.70
CA MET A 212 -2.93 -1.51 8.55
C MET A 212 -2.64 -1.72 10.04
N LEU A 213 -2.62 -2.97 10.52
CA LEU A 213 -2.34 -3.27 11.92
C LEU A 213 -0.90 -2.93 12.30
N SER A 214 0.08 -3.18 11.43
CA SER A 214 1.48 -2.86 11.68
C SER A 214 1.68 -1.35 11.71
N SER A 215 1.05 -0.60 10.81
CA SER A 215 1.07 0.86 10.81
C SER A 215 0.49 1.41 12.12
N ALA A 216 -0.69 0.95 12.53
CA ALA A 216 -1.29 1.37 13.79
C ALA A 216 -0.39 1.07 15.00
N ARG A 217 0.27 -0.09 15.03
CA ARG A 217 1.21 -0.47 16.12
C ARG A 217 2.45 0.41 16.16
N VAL A 218 3.00 0.75 15.00
CA VAL A 218 4.19 1.59 14.92
C VAL A 218 3.87 3.02 15.32
N PHE A 219 2.67 3.50 14.98
CA PHE A 219 2.25 4.89 15.17
C PHE A 219 1.70 5.19 16.56
N THR A 220 1.36 4.18 17.35
CA THR A 220 0.85 4.39 18.70
C THR A 220 1.90 4.07 19.75
N ALA A 221 2.00 4.90 20.81
CA ALA A 221 2.96 4.72 21.87
C ALA A 221 2.68 3.47 22.73
N ASN A 222 1.41 3.09 22.82
CA ASN A 222 0.98 1.86 23.49
C ASN A 222 1.27 0.65 22.59
N ARG A 223 2.52 0.28 22.47
CA ARG A 223 3.00 -0.92 21.77
C ARG A 223 2.62 -2.21 22.50
N VAL A 224 1.37 -2.35 22.90
CA VAL A 224 0.84 -3.64 23.33
C VAL A 224 0.66 -4.45 22.06
N ALA A 225 1.74 -5.05 21.59
CA ALA A 225 1.62 -6.17 20.73
C ALA A 225 1.10 -7.34 21.57
N PRO A 226 -0.15 -7.76 21.46
CA PRO A 226 -0.41 -9.15 21.70
C PRO A 226 0.38 -9.86 20.58
N ASP A 227 1.35 -10.65 20.95
CA ASP A 227 2.03 -11.62 20.09
C ASP A 227 1.06 -12.77 19.75
N ILE A 228 -0.15 -12.37 19.37
CA ILE A 228 -1.16 -13.26 18.83
C ILE A 228 -0.88 -13.29 17.35
N GLN A 229 -0.05 -14.24 16.94
CA GLN A 229 0.02 -14.63 15.55
C GLN A 229 -1.40 -14.96 15.10
N SER A 230 -1.99 -14.10 14.28
CA SER A 230 -3.29 -14.40 13.70
C SER A 230 -3.10 -15.67 12.89
N LYS A 231 -3.67 -16.77 13.37
CA LYS A 231 -3.70 -18.02 12.60
C LYS A 231 -4.46 -17.69 11.31
N PRO A 232 -3.81 -17.71 10.13
CA PRO A 232 -4.54 -17.42 8.93
C PRO A 232 -5.64 -18.46 8.80
N PHE A 233 -6.89 -18.03 8.81
CA PHE A 233 -7.96 -18.90 8.35
C PHE A 233 -7.60 -19.24 6.91
N ALA A 234 -7.45 -20.52 6.62
CA ALA A 234 -7.23 -20.96 5.26
C ALA A 234 -8.38 -20.41 4.41
N SER A 235 -8.10 -19.35 3.66
CA SER A 235 -9.03 -18.88 2.65
C SER A 235 -9.14 -20.00 1.62
N THR A 236 -10.33 -20.55 1.45
CA THR A 236 -10.60 -21.53 0.39
C THR A 236 -10.52 -20.90 -1.00
N ALA A 237 -10.45 -19.58 -1.08
CA ALA A 237 -10.23 -18.87 -2.32
C ALA A 237 -8.73 -18.78 -2.64
N LEU A 238 -8.34 -19.41 -3.72
CA LEU A 238 -6.98 -19.30 -4.26
C LEU A 238 -6.83 -17.93 -4.93
N THR A 239 -6.08 -17.02 -4.31
CA THR A 239 -5.76 -15.73 -4.90
C THR A 239 -4.49 -15.87 -5.73
N LEU A 240 -4.64 -15.89 -7.03
CA LEU A 240 -3.53 -15.97 -7.98
C LEU A 240 -3.35 -14.63 -8.70
N GLU A 241 -2.10 -14.25 -8.93
CA GLU A 241 -1.79 -13.20 -9.88
C GLU A 241 -2.19 -13.62 -11.29
N THR A 242 -2.59 -12.65 -12.11
CA THR A 242 -3.09 -12.91 -13.47
C THR A 242 -2.11 -13.73 -14.31
N GLY A 243 -0.81 -13.44 -14.21
CA GLY A 243 0.24 -14.18 -14.93
C GLY A 243 0.32 -15.65 -14.51
N THR A 244 0.26 -15.92 -13.21
CA THR A 244 0.28 -17.28 -12.66
C THR A 244 -1.00 -18.04 -13.01
N ALA A 245 -2.16 -17.36 -12.95
CA ALA A 245 -3.45 -17.94 -13.32
C ALA A 245 -3.49 -18.33 -14.81
N GLN A 246 -3.00 -17.47 -15.70
CA GLN A 246 -2.92 -17.77 -17.14
C GLN A 246 -2.02 -18.98 -17.42
N THR A 247 -0.85 -19.03 -16.80
CA THR A 247 0.09 -20.14 -16.97
C THR A 247 -0.53 -21.47 -16.51
N LEU A 248 -1.21 -21.46 -15.37
CA LEU A 248 -1.87 -22.64 -14.82
C LEU A 248 -3.05 -23.09 -15.70
N THR A 249 -3.83 -22.15 -16.18
CA THR A 249 -4.95 -22.42 -17.10
C THR A 249 -4.46 -23.04 -18.40
N TRP A 250 -3.39 -22.49 -18.98
CA TRP A 250 -2.81 -23.01 -20.21
C TRP A 250 -2.28 -24.44 -20.01
N LEU A 251 -1.60 -24.72 -18.90
CA LEU A 251 -1.08 -26.03 -18.57
C LEU A 251 -2.22 -27.07 -18.40
N ILE A 252 -3.25 -26.74 -17.66
CA ILE A 252 -4.37 -27.67 -17.39
C ILE A 252 -5.22 -27.85 -18.65
N CYS A 253 -5.56 -26.79 -19.36
CA CYS A 253 -6.49 -26.88 -20.49
C CYS A 253 -5.85 -27.37 -21.79
N THR A 254 -4.53 -27.27 -21.93
CA THR A 254 -3.85 -27.63 -23.19
C THR A 254 -2.94 -28.86 -23.03
N VAL A 255 -2.07 -28.87 -22.03
CA VAL A 255 -1.07 -29.92 -21.86
C VAL A 255 -1.70 -31.23 -21.41
N VAL A 256 -2.60 -31.18 -20.44
CA VAL A 256 -3.24 -32.39 -19.91
C VAL A 256 -4.13 -33.08 -20.94
N PRO A 257 -5.05 -32.41 -21.65
CA PRO A 257 -5.85 -33.06 -22.71
C PRO A 257 -4.98 -33.53 -23.89
N GLY A 258 -3.95 -32.77 -24.25
CA GLY A 258 -3.02 -33.12 -25.30
C GLY A 258 -2.28 -34.43 -24.99
N ALA A 259 -1.78 -34.60 -23.77
CA ALA A 259 -1.15 -35.84 -23.32
C ALA A 259 -2.11 -37.03 -23.34
N MET A 260 -3.36 -36.84 -22.91
CA MET A 260 -4.40 -37.88 -22.97
C MET A 260 -4.70 -38.32 -24.41
N LEU A 261 -4.76 -37.35 -25.33
CA LEU A 261 -4.98 -37.63 -26.76
C LEU A 261 -3.83 -38.48 -27.34
N ILE A 262 -2.58 -38.10 -27.04
CA ILE A 262 -1.40 -38.85 -27.50
C ILE A 262 -1.43 -40.26 -26.97
N ILE A 263 -1.71 -40.46 -25.69
CA ILE A 263 -1.82 -41.77 -25.09
C ILE A 263 -2.93 -42.60 -25.74
N GLY A 264 -4.09 -41.99 -25.99
CA GLY A 264 -5.21 -42.62 -26.69
C GLY A 264 -4.85 -43.10 -28.10
N VAL A 265 -4.18 -42.26 -28.86
CA VAL A 265 -3.69 -42.58 -30.20
C VAL A 265 -2.68 -43.74 -30.18
N VAL A 266 -1.72 -43.73 -29.26
CA VAL A 266 -0.73 -44.81 -29.10
C VAL A 266 -1.40 -46.16 -28.74
N VAL A 267 -2.37 -46.12 -27.82
CA VAL A 267 -3.12 -47.33 -27.45
C VAL A 267 -3.96 -47.85 -28.61
N PHE A 268 -4.60 -46.93 -29.38
CA PHE A 268 -5.38 -47.27 -30.56
C PHE A 268 -4.52 -48.02 -31.63
N PHE A 269 -3.36 -47.45 -31.97
CA PHE A 269 -2.45 -48.09 -32.93
C PHE A 269 -1.90 -49.39 -32.41
N ARG A 270 -1.56 -49.51 -31.14
CA ARG A 270 -1.05 -50.75 -30.55
C ARG A 270 -2.11 -51.88 -30.54
N ARG A 271 -3.39 -51.54 -30.37
CA ARG A 271 -4.48 -52.52 -30.45
C ARG A 271 -4.84 -52.95 -31.86
N ARG A 272 -4.53 -52.12 -32.86
CA ARG A 272 -4.80 -52.42 -34.27
C ARG A 272 -3.76 -53.32 -34.92
N HIS A 273 -2.58 -53.46 -34.29
CA HIS A 273 -1.49 -54.26 -34.76
C HIS A 273 -1.27 -55.55 -33.91
N LEU A 274 -2.16 -55.85 -33.00
CA LEU A 274 -2.36 -57.12 -32.34
C LEU A 274 -3.59 -57.83 -32.96
#